data_b98918b446a7c1b6d97acab3c04cdb74
#
_entry.id   b98918b446a7c1b6d97acab3c04cdb74
#
_cell.length_a   1.000
_cell.length_b   1.000
_cell.length_c   1.000
_cell.angle_alpha   90.00
_cell.angle_beta   90.00
_cell.angle_gamma   90.00
#
_symmetry.space_group_name_H-M   'P 1'
#
loop_
_entity.id
_entity.type
_entity.pdbx_description
1 polymer ?
#
loop_
_entity_poly.entity_id
_entity_poly.type
_entity_poly.pdbx_seq_one_letter_code
_entity_poly.pdbx_strand_id
1 'polypeptide(L)'
;MVKTLRKRTTKEQKRRHDQTYLSKTSVFRVSRKMADLATQFITESGLRTKNIVDIVHLMVWHLSDNGKKTISLNVLTLLPTPQEPFKPSEKTLIGTELKRVNVRHHVKDAMDLMCAALCNAIRSLHPNVSLRAYEAPDYILKLAINYCSQLSQEDKDVYSAQKAEDRLFSLSVRYFKTDSE
;
A
#
# COMPACT_ATOMS: atom_id res chain seq x y z
N MET A 1 -25.89 35.59 -9.93
CA MET A 1 -25.29 34.22 -10.01
C MET A 1 -24.24 34.21 -11.10
N VAL A 2 -22.96 34.29 -10.78
CA VAL A 2 -21.86 34.26 -11.75
C VAL A 2 -21.50 32.81 -12.00
N LYS A 3 -21.82 32.28 -13.17
CA LYS A 3 -21.35 30.96 -13.60
C LYS A 3 -19.86 31.05 -13.90
N THR A 4 -19.03 30.51 -13.02
CA THR A 4 -17.60 30.37 -13.23
C THR A 4 -17.38 29.39 -14.40
N LEU A 5 -17.07 29.94 -15.58
CA LEU A 5 -16.66 29.15 -16.75
C LEU A 5 -15.37 28.39 -16.43
N ARG A 6 -15.46 27.08 -16.20
CA ARG A 6 -14.28 26.20 -16.14
C ARG A 6 -13.54 26.27 -17.46
N LYS A 7 -12.36 26.90 -17.47
CA LYS A 7 -11.48 26.93 -18.64
C LYS A 7 -11.19 25.49 -19.07
N ARG A 8 -11.60 25.11 -20.29
CA ARG A 8 -11.20 23.83 -20.89
C ARG A 8 -9.68 23.85 -21.06
N THR A 9 -8.98 22.93 -20.39
CA THR A 9 -7.55 22.71 -20.59
C THR A 9 -7.31 22.31 -22.04
N THR A 10 -6.36 22.97 -22.70
CA THR A 10 -5.98 22.62 -24.07
C THR A 10 -5.38 21.20 -24.12
N LYS A 11 -5.46 20.53 -25.27
CA LYS A 11 -4.90 19.19 -25.48
C LYS A 11 -3.41 19.12 -25.13
N GLU A 12 -2.69 20.19 -25.36
CA GLU A 12 -1.26 20.32 -25.05
C GLU A 12 -1.00 20.49 -23.54
N GLN A 13 -1.80 21.29 -22.85
CA GLN A 13 -1.71 21.43 -21.39
C GLN A 13 -1.99 20.10 -20.69
N LYS A 14 -2.96 19.33 -21.17
CA LYS A 14 -3.25 18.00 -20.68
C LYS A 14 -2.06 17.05 -20.90
N ARG A 15 -1.47 17.07 -22.10
CA ARG A 15 -0.29 16.24 -22.44
C ARG A 15 0.93 16.57 -21.57
N ARG A 16 1.21 17.85 -21.31
CA ARG A 16 2.28 18.30 -20.40
C ARG A 16 2.01 17.86 -18.96
N HIS A 17 0.78 18.00 -18.49
CA HIS A 17 0.37 17.54 -17.16
C HIS A 17 0.53 16.03 -17.03
N ASP A 18 0.10 15.25 -18.02
CA ASP A 18 0.22 13.80 -18.02
C ASP A 18 1.70 13.36 -18.03
N GLN A 19 2.57 14.03 -18.82
CA GLN A 19 4.01 13.77 -18.80
C GLN A 19 4.65 14.07 -17.45
N THR A 20 4.30 15.20 -16.84
CA THR A 20 4.79 15.59 -15.51
C THR A 20 4.29 14.63 -14.42
N TYR A 21 3.05 14.16 -14.55
CA TYR A 21 2.49 13.16 -13.64
C TYR A 21 3.22 11.82 -13.76
N LEU A 22 3.42 11.33 -14.98
CA LEU A 22 4.11 10.07 -15.26
C LEU A 22 5.58 10.10 -14.80
N SER A 23 6.25 11.26 -14.86
CA SER A 23 7.62 11.40 -14.37
C SER A 23 7.73 11.33 -12.84
N LYS A 24 6.62 11.51 -12.10
CA LYS A 24 6.58 11.52 -10.63
C LYS A 24 5.96 10.26 -10.04
N THR A 25 5.46 9.36 -10.87
CA THR A 25 4.75 8.16 -10.43
C THR A 25 5.34 6.89 -11.02
N SER A 26 5.30 5.85 -10.22
CA SER A 26 5.62 4.47 -10.61
C SER A 26 4.35 3.62 -10.57
N VAL A 27 4.43 2.45 -11.16
CA VAL A 27 3.32 1.48 -11.18
C VAL A 27 3.59 0.39 -10.16
N PHE A 28 2.65 0.23 -9.25
CA PHE A 28 2.55 -0.91 -8.36
C PHE A 28 1.48 -1.86 -8.91
N ARG A 29 1.77 -3.15 -8.91
CA ARG A 29 0.87 -4.16 -9.49
C ARG A 29 0.35 -5.08 -8.40
N VAL A 30 -0.96 -5.30 -8.41
CA VAL A 30 -1.66 -6.22 -7.50
C VAL A 30 -2.67 -7.02 -8.31
N SER A 31 -3.09 -8.17 -7.81
CA SER A 31 -4.20 -8.89 -8.45
C SER A 31 -5.49 -8.07 -8.37
N ARG A 32 -6.37 -8.24 -9.35
CA ARG A 32 -7.67 -7.58 -9.37
C ARG A 32 -8.48 -7.94 -8.12
N LYS A 33 -8.49 -9.21 -7.75
CA LYS A 33 -9.17 -9.70 -6.54
C LYS A 33 -8.72 -8.94 -5.29
N MET A 34 -7.40 -8.75 -5.11
CA MET A 34 -6.87 -8.03 -3.97
C MET A 34 -7.18 -6.54 -4.02
N ALA A 35 -7.13 -5.94 -5.21
CA ALA A 35 -7.49 -4.53 -5.37
C ALA A 35 -8.97 -4.26 -5.06
N ASP A 36 -9.86 -5.19 -5.43
CA ASP A 36 -11.29 -5.08 -5.15
C ASP A 36 -11.56 -5.25 -3.64
N LEU A 37 -10.92 -6.24 -3.00
CA LEU A 37 -10.97 -6.44 -1.54
C LEU A 37 -10.49 -5.19 -0.79
N ALA A 38 -9.36 -4.61 -1.20
CA ALA A 38 -8.82 -3.39 -0.59
C ALA A 38 -9.76 -2.18 -0.79
N THR A 39 -10.39 -2.08 -1.95
CA THR A 39 -11.36 -1.02 -2.22
C THR A 39 -12.63 -1.19 -1.36
N GLN A 40 -13.10 -2.41 -1.20
CA GLN A 40 -14.20 -2.74 -0.31
C GLN A 40 -13.87 -2.36 1.13
N PHE A 41 -12.69 -2.77 1.63
CA PHE A 41 -12.23 -2.41 2.97
C PHE A 41 -12.20 -0.89 3.20
N ILE A 42 -11.69 -0.10 2.25
CA ILE A 42 -11.68 1.38 2.34
C ILE A 42 -13.11 1.91 2.51
N THR A 43 -14.04 1.38 1.72
CA THR A 43 -15.45 1.82 1.76
C THR A 43 -16.11 1.48 3.08
N GLU A 44 -15.93 0.26 3.58
CA GLU A 44 -16.55 -0.24 4.81
C GLU A 44 -15.93 0.37 6.08
N SER A 45 -14.62 0.63 6.06
CA SER A 45 -13.91 1.22 7.20
C SER A 45 -14.06 2.74 7.32
N GLY A 46 -14.69 3.40 6.36
CA GLY A 46 -14.83 4.85 6.35
C GLY A 46 -13.53 5.63 6.13
N LEU A 47 -12.44 4.97 5.69
CA LEU A 47 -11.18 5.63 5.41
C LEU A 47 -11.32 6.66 4.28
N ARG A 48 -10.93 7.90 4.56
CA ARG A 48 -11.00 9.01 3.59
C ARG A 48 -9.86 8.96 2.57
N THR A 49 -9.74 7.86 1.84
CA THR A 49 -8.74 7.68 0.80
C THR A 49 -9.33 7.00 -0.42
N LYS A 50 -8.64 7.15 -1.57
CA LYS A 50 -8.96 6.44 -2.82
C LYS A 50 -7.82 5.51 -3.25
N ASN A 51 -6.69 5.53 -2.53
CA ASN A 51 -5.53 4.73 -2.88
C ASN A 51 -5.43 3.52 -1.95
N ILE A 52 -5.50 2.32 -2.53
CA ILE A 52 -5.43 1.07 -1.76
C ILE A 52 -4.11 0.92 -0.98
N VAL A 53 -3.02 1.53 -1.43
CA VAL A 53 -1.73 1.52 -0.71
C VAL A 53 -1.79 2.30 0.59
N ASP A 54 -2.78 3.17 0.78
CA ASP A 54 -2.97 3.89 2.03
C ASP A 54 -3.37 2.98 3.20
N ILE A 55 -3.91 1.79 2.92
CA ILE A 55 -4.15 0.77 3.96
C ILE A 55 -2.81 0.30 4.53
N VAL A 56 -1.82 0.07 3.67
CA VAL A 56 -0.47 -0.30 4.09
C VAL A 56 0.18 0.85 4.87
N HIS A 57 -0.03 2.09 4.42
CA HIS A 57 0.46 3.26 5.14
C HIS A 57 -0.19 3.39 6.52
N LEU A 58 -1.50 3.18 6.66
CA LEU A 58 -2.18 3.18 7.97
C LEU A 58 -1.56 2.14 8.92
N MET A 59 -1.33 0.92 8.44
CA MET A 59 -0.67 -0.13 9.22
C MET A 59 0.71 0.31 9.70
N VAL A 60 1.56 0.77 8.78
CA VAL A 60 2.94 1.21 9.09
C VAL A 60 2.93 2.41 10.03
N TRP A 61 2.06 3.38 9.78
CA TRP A 61 1.92 4.57 10.62
C TRP A 61 1.52 4.22 12.05
N HIS A 62 0.55 3.32 12.23
CA HIS A 62 0.13 2.87 13.55
C HIS A 62 1.24 2.07 14.26
N LEU A 63 1.90 1.15 13.57
CA LEU A 63 3.04 0.38 14.11
C LEU A 63 4.22 1.26 14.51
N SER A 64 4.39 2.40 13.84
CA SER A 64 5.43 3.39 14.13
C SER A 64 5.04 4.42 15.21
N ASP A 65 4.09 4.10 16.07
CA ASP A 65 3.58 5.03 17.09
C ASP A 65 3.14 6.35 16.44
N ASN A 66 2.21 6.26 15.52
CA ASN A 66 1.67 7.38 14.76
C ASN A 66 2.75 8.17 13.99
N GLY A 67 3.70 7.45 13.43
CA GLY A 67 4.78 8.01 12.61
C GLY A 67 5.92 8.65 13.39
N LYS A 68 5.96 8.47 14.72
CA LYS A 68 7.00 9.04 15.59
C LYS A 68 8.26 8.18 15.67
N LYS A 69 8.15 6.88 15.40
CA LYS A 69 9.25 5.92 15.50
C LYS A 69 9.48 5.20 14.17
N THR A 70 10.70 4.80 13.93
CA THR A 70 11.01 3.86 12.86
C THR A 70 10.72 2.42 13.32
N ILE A 71 10.29 1.57 12.41
CA ILE A 71 10.01 0.15 12.68
C ILE A 71 11.03 -0.74 11.96
N SER A 72 11.37 -1.88 12.56
CA SER A 72 12.08 -2.93 11.86
C SER A 72 11.14 -3.64 10.89
N LEU A 73 11.62 -3.99 9.72
CA LEU A 73 10.85 -4.76 8.74
C LEU A 73 10.48 -6.17 9.27
N ASN A 74 11.23 -6.67 10.25
CA ASN A 74 10.93 -7.94 10.92
C ASN A 74 9.57 -7.92 11.64
N VAL A 75 9.05 -6.75 11.99
CA VAL A 75 7.71 -6.63 12.59
C VAL A 75 6.62 -7.20 11.70
N LEU A 76 6.81 -7.17 10.38
CA LEU A 76 5.85 -7.73 9.42
C LEU A 76 5.67 -9.25 9.59
N THR A 77 6.68 -9.94 10.10
CA THR A 77 6.63 -11.40 10.35
C THR A 77 5.91 -11.74 11.65
N LEU A 78 5.77 -10.76 12.55
CA LEU A 78 5.11 -10.91 13.85
C LEU A 78 3.62 -10.57 13.76
N LEU A 79 3.17 -9.95 12.66
CA LEU A 79 1.77 -9.64 12.47
C LEU A 79 0.95 -10.92 12.28
N PRO A 80 -0.28 -10.96 12.82
CA PRO A 80 -1.14 -12.11 12.64
C PRO A 80 -1.36 -12.37 11.15
N THR A 81 -0.86 -13.48 10.68
CA THR A 81 -1.10 -13.93 9.31
C THR A 81 -2.58 -14.21 9.11
N PRO A 82 -3.12 -13.93 7.92
CA PRO A 82 -4.47 -14.35 7.59
C PRO A 82 -4.63 -15.86 7.85
N GLN A 83 -5.74 -16.26 8.46
CA GLN A 83 -6.02 -17.66 8.87
C GLN A 83 -5.98 -18.67 7.72
N GLU A 84 -6.08 -18.23 6.48
CA GLU A 84 -5.83 -19.08 5.34
C GLU A 84 -4.32 -19.30 5.19
N PRO A 85 -3.86 -20.58 5.22
CA PRO A 85 -2.47 -20.87 4.95
C PRO A 85 -2.12 -20.24 3.61
N PHE A 86 -0.93 -19.64 3.52
CA PHE A 86 -0.37 -19.18 2.26
C PHE A 86 -0.31 -20.39 1.32
N LYS A 87 -1.32 -20.54 0.48
CA LYS A 87 -1.24 -21.47 -0.65
C LYS A 87 -0.47 -20.72 -1.72
N PRO A 88 0.75 -21.15 -2.09
CA PRO A 88 1.36 -20.66 -3.32
C PRO A 88 0.29 -20.84 -4.39
N SER A 89 -0.07 -19.73 -5.02
CA SER A 89 -1.14 -19.77 -6.02
C SER A 89 -0.76 -20.84 -7.04
N GLU A 90 -1.56 -21.88 -7.10
CA GLU A 90 -1.51 -22.80 -8.21
C GLU A 90 -1.47 -21.99 -9.49
N LYS A 91 -0.85 -22.49 -10.55
CA LYS A 91 -0.57 -21.88 -11.87
C LYS A 91 -1.69 -21.01 -12.49
N THR A 92 -2.81 -20.88 -11.82
CA THR A 92 -3.99 -20.07 -12.13
C THR A 92 -3.74 -18.56 -12.19
N LEU A 93 -2.61 -18.07 -11.69
CA LEU A 93 -2.29 -16.63 -11.76
C LEU A 93 -1.81 -16.14 -13.13
N ILE A 94 -1.53 -17.03 -14.07
CA ILE A 94 -1.17 -16.64 -15.44
C ILE A 94 -2.34 -15.95 -16.18
N GLY A 95 -3.57 -16.11 -15.70
CA GLY A 95 -4.77 -15.45 -16.21
C GLY A 95 -5.35 -14.38 -15.31
N THR A 96 -4.72 -14.10 -14.16
CA THR A 96 -5.27 -13.10 -13.24
C THR A 96 -4.94 -11.70 -13.76
N GLU A 97 -5.97 -10.95 -14.09
CA GLU A 97 -5.83 -9.56 -14.47
C GLU A 97 -5.12 -8.79 -13.34
N LEU A 98 -3.95 -8.26 -13.64
CA LEU A 98 -3.22 -7.37 -12.74
C LEU A 98 -3.77 -5.96 -12.84
N LYS A 99 -4.18 -5.40 -11.73
CA LYS A 99 -4.53 -3.99 -11.62
C LYS A 99 -3.26 -3.16 -11.42
N ARG A 100 -3.10 -2.14 -12.24
CA ARG A 100 -2.03 -1.14 -12.11
C ARG A 100 -2.48 -0.05 -11.16
N VAL A 101 -1.72 0.18 -10.10
CA VAL A 101 -1.95 1.26 -9.14
C VAL A 101 -0.82 2.27 -9.30
N ASN A 102 -1.16 3.49 -9.68
CA ASN A 102 -0.18 4.57 -9.77
C ASN A 102 0.14 5.09 -8.38
N VAL A 103 1.41 5.07 -8.01
CA VAL A 103 1.93 5.53 -6.74
C VAL A 103 3.12 6.47 -6.97
N ARG A 104 3.46 7.31 -6.01
CA ARG A 104 4.68 8.11 -6.05
C ARG A 104 5.91 7.20 -5.94
N HIS A 105 7.07 7.63 -6.47
CA HIS A 105 8.30 6.84 -6.44
C HIS A 105 8.65 6.36 -5.02
N HIS A 106 8.71 7.27 -4.06
CA HIS A 106 9.02 6.91 -2.67
C HIS A 106 8.03 5.90 -2.04
N VAL A 107 6.76 5.91 -2.45
CA VAL A 107 5.77 4.90 -2.03
C VAL A 107 6.09 3.56 -2.67
N LYS A 108 6.48 3.56 -3.96
CA LYS A 108 6.91 2.34 -4.65
C LYS A 108 8.15 1.74 -3.98
N ASP A 109 9.14 2.57 -3.66
CA ASP A 109 10.38 2.15 -2.99
C ASP A 109 10.09 1.52 -1.63
N ALA A 110 9.20 2.13 -0.83
CA ALA A 110 8.78 1.58 0.45
C ALA A 110 8.06 0.23 0.29
N MET A 111 7.16 0.11 -0.69
CA MET A 111 6.47 -1.14 -0.99
C MET A 111 7.43 -2.23 -1.46
N ASP A 112 8.40 -1.90 -2.31
CA ASP A 112 9.41 -2.85 -2.78
C ASP A 112 10.30 -3.35 -1.63
N LEU A 113 10.69 -2.47 -0.72
CA LEU A 113 11.45 -2.82 0.47
C LEU A 113 10.68 -3.80 1.36
N MET A 114 9.40 -3.53 1.61
CA MET A 114 8.53 -4.42 2.37
C MET A 114 8.33 -5.77 1.68
N CYS A 115 8.15 -5.79 0.36
CA CYS A 115 8.01 -7.00 -0.42
C CYS A 115 9.27 -7.87 -0.34
N ALA A 116 10.46 -7.26 -0.47
CA ALA A 116 11.72 -7.96 -0.37
C ALA A 116 11.94 -8.55 1.03
N ALA A 117 11.69 -7.75 2.08
CA ALA A 117 11.79 -8.21 3.47
C ALA A 117 10.85 -9.37 3.76
N LEU A 118 9.61 -9.29 3.31
CA LEU A 118 8.63 -10.35 3.49
C LEU A 118 9.03 -11.64 2.77
N CYS A 119 9.50 -11.56 1.52
CA CYS A 119 9.98 -12.71 0.77
C CYS A 119 11.16 -13.41 1.47
N ASN A 120 12.09 -12.61 2.01
CA ASN A 120 13.23 -13.14 2.75
C ASN A 120 12.81 -13.79 4.07
N ALA A 121 11.92 -13.16 4.81
CA ALA A 121 11.41 -13.68 6.06
C ALA A 121 10.64 -15.00 5.87
N ILE A 122 9.76 -15.07 4.89
CA ILE A 122 9.02 -16.32 4.59
C ILE A 122 9.98 -17.42 4.18
N ARG A 123 10.99 -17.13 3.36
CA ARG A 123 12.01 -18.12 2.97
C ARG A 123 12.79 -18.65 4.17
N SER A 124 13.09 -17.81 5.15
CA SER A 124 13.81 -18.20 6.36
C SER A 124 12.96 -19.02 7.32
N LEU A 125 11.69 -18.64 7.50
CA LEU A 125 10.78 -19.30 8.44
C LEU A 125 10.15 -20.57 7.87
N HIS A 126 9.97 -20.62 6.56
CA HIS A 126 9.29 -21.71 5.85
C HIS A 126 10.07 -22.09 4.59
N PRO A 127 11.18 -22.87 4.71
CA PRO A 127 12.05 -23.21 3.59
C PRO A 127 11.33 -23.89 2.40
N ASN A 128 10.22 -24.56 2.68
CA ASN A 128 9.40 -25.26 1.68
C ASN A 128 8.34 -24.35 1.03
N VAL A 129 8.21 -23.10 1.47
CA VAL A 129 7.26 -22.13 0.94
C VAL A 129 8.03 -21.04 0.22
N SER A 130 7.68 -20.80 -1.03
CA SER A 130 8.30 -19.75 -1.84
C SER A 130 7.25 -18.70 -2.17
N LEU A 131 7.38 -17.52 -1.53
CA LEU A 131 6.63 -16.34 -1.93
C LEU A 131 7.33 -15.70 -3.14
N ARG A 132 6.64 -15.67 -4.26
CA ARG A 132 7.19 -15.04 -5.47
C ARG A 132 7.09 -13.52 -5.37
N ALA A 133 8.05 -12.80 -5.95
CA ALA A 133 8.11 -11.33 -5.88
C ALA A 133 6.82 -10.64 -6.37
N TYR A 134 6.10 -11.23 -7.32
CA TYR A 134 4.85 -10.68 -7.85
C TYR A 134 3.62 -10.97 -6.96
N GLU A 135 3.73 -11.92 -6.02
CA GLU A 135 2.67 -12.27 -5.04
C GLU A 135 2.81 -11.44 -3.75
N ALA A 136 4.02 -10.99 -3.44
CA ALA A 136 4.31 -10.22 -2.24
C ALA A 136 3.44 -8.96 -2.08
N PRO A 137 3.13 -8.19 -3.13
CA PRO A 137 2.21 -7.06 -3.06
C PRO A 137 0.81 -7.42 -2.54
N ASP A 138 0.24 -8.51 -3.03
CA ASP A 138 -1.06 -9.00 -2.58
C ASP A 138 -1.03 -9.43 -1.12
N TYR A 139 0.05 -10.11 -0.74
CA TYR A 139 0.23 -10.56 0.63
C TYR A 139 0.35 -9.39 1.61
N ILE A 140 1.13 -8.36 1.28
CA ILE A 140 1.26 -7.16 2.13
C ILE A 140 -0.09 -6.45 2.28
N LEU A 141 -0.86 -6.31 1.19
CA LEU A 141 -2.18 -5.72 1.27
C LEU A 141 -3.13 -6.55 2.15
N LYS A 142 -3.10 -7.87 2.01
CA LYS A 142 -3.91 -8.77 2.85
C LYS A 142 -3.54 -8.64 4.32
N LEU A 143 -2.25 -8.60 4.62
CA LEU A 143 -1.71 -8.38 5.97
C LEU A 143 -2.18 -7.03 6.53
N ALA A 144 -2.08 -5.97 5.74
CA ALA A 144 -2.49 -4.64 6.14
C ALA A 144 -4.01 -4.53 6.37
N ILE A 145 -4.83 -5.15 5.54
CA ILE A 145 -6.28 -5.21 5.73
C ILE A 145 -6.61 -5.93 7.04
N ASN A 146 -6.00 -7.10 7.30
CA ASN A 146 -6.20 -7.85 8.54
C ASN A 146 -5.81 -7.02 9.77
N TYR A 147 -4.66 -6.38 9.74
CA TYR A 147 -4.21 -5.52 10.82
C TYR A 147 -5.15 -4.34 11.05
N CYS A 148 -5.46 -3.59 9.99
CA CYS A 148 -6.30 -2.40 10.07
C CYS A 148 -7.77 -2.70 10.39
N SER A 149 -8.25 -3.92 10.15
CA SER A 149 -9.59 -4.33 10.56
C SER A 149 -9.76 -4.39 12.08
N GLN A 150 -8.66 -4.59 12.81
CA GLN A 150 -8.64 -4.66 14.27
C GLN A 150 -8.46 -3.29 14.94
N LEU A 151 -8.11 -2.26 14.17
CA LEU A 151 -7.96 -0.90 14.69
C LEU A 151 -9.32 -0.29 15.02
N SER A 152 -9.33 0.54 16.08
CA SER A 152 -10.51 1.32 16.45
C SER A 152 -10.91 2.31 15.34
N GLN A 153 -12.15 2.76 15.37
CA GLN A 153 -12.57 3.82 14.43
C GLN A 153 -11.86 5.13 14.73
N GLU A 154 -11.56 5.41 15.99
CA GLU A 154 -10.81 6.59 16.42
C GLU A 154 -9.42 6.65 15.78
N ASP A 155 -8.66 5.54 15.78
CA ASP A 155 -7.32 5.47 15.13
C ASP A 155 -7.41 5.77 13.61
N LYS A 156 -8.44 5.23 12.95
CA LYS A 156 -8.68 5.46 11.52
C LYS A 156 -9.05 6.92 11.23
N ASP A 157 -9.82 7.55 12.10
CA ASP A 157 -10.23 8.94 11.95
C ASP A 157 -9.06 9.90 12.21
N VAL A 158 -8.22 9.63 13.22
CA VAL A 158 -6.98 10.38 13.50
C VAL A 158 -6.04 10.29 12.30
N TYR A 159 -5.81 9.09 11.76
CA TYR A 159 -5.03 8.91 10.55
C TYR A 159 -5.57 9.71 9.36
N SER A 160 -6.88 9.64 9.13
CA SER A 160 -7.54 10.32 8.02
C SER A 160 -7.46 11.84 8.14
N ALA A 161 -7.58 12.38 9.35
CA ALA A 161 -7.43 13.81 9.63
C ALA A 161 -5.98 14.26 9.38
N GLN A 162 -5.01 13.58 9.96
CA GLN A 162 -3.59 13.91 9.79
C GLN A 162 -3.15 13.82 8.32
N LYS A 163 -3.63 12.82 7.59
CA LYS A 163 -3.37 12.69 6.16
C LYS A 163 -3.98 13.83 5.33
N ALA A 164 -5.13 14.34 5.74
CA ALA A 164 -5.78 15.46 5.05
C ALA A 164 -5.03 16.79 5.25
N GLU A 165 -4.41 16.99 6.42
CA GLU A 165 -3.63 18.17 6.74
C GLU A 165 -2.25 18.15 6.10
N ASP A 166 -1.55 17.01 6.14
CA ASP A 166 -0.19 16.88 5.61
C ASP A 166 -0.20 16.26 4.20
N ARG A 167 0.00 17.11 3.17
CA ARG A 167 0.11 16.67 1.78
C ARG A 167 1.30 15.74 1.50
N LEU A 168 2.32 15.76 2.37
CA LEU A 168 3.50 14.91 2.30
C LEU A 168 3.33 13.62 3.09
N PHE A 169 2.24 13.50 3.84
CA PHE A 169 1.93 12.33 4.64
C PHE A 169 1.63 11.12 3.73
N SER A 170 2.63 10.32 3.53
CA SER A 170 2.59 9.18 2.61
C SER A 170 3.60 8.12 3.03
N LEU A 171 3.32 6.86 2.68
CA LEU A 171 4.25 5.75 2.90
C LEU A 171 5.63 6.06 2.32
N SER A 172 6.67 5.90 3.12
CA SER A 172 8.04 6.21 2.74
C SER A 172 9.02 5.26 3.44
N VAL A 173 10.18 5.04 2.84
CA VAL A 173 11.29 4.26 3.42
C VAL A 173 11.76 4.81 4.76
N ARG A 174 11.52 6.10 5.05
CA ARG A 174 11.86 6.73 6.34
C ARG A 174 11.20 6.08 7.56
N TYR A 175 10.13 5.30 7.36
CA TYR A 175 9.48 4.58 8.45
C TYR A 175 10.23 3.32 8.87
N PHE A 176 11.23 2.89 8.11
CA PHE A 176 11.91 1.63 8.33
C PHE A 176 13.34 1.85 8.81
N LYS A 177 13.78 1.04 9.79
CA LYS A 177 15.20 0.91 10.14
C LYS A 177 15.84 -0.03 9.12
N THR A 178 17.03 0.35 8.68
CA THR A 178 17.94 -0.58 8.02
C THR A 178 18.64 -1.41 9.09
N ASP A 179 18.73 -2.73 8.90
CA ASP A 179 19.34 -3.66 9.88
C ASP A 179 20.87 -3.44 10.09
N SER A 180 21.38 -2.27 9.71
CA SER A 180 22.78 -1.87 9.79
C SER A 180 23.06 -0.81 10.88
N GLU A 181 22.08 -0.50 11.74
CA GLU A 181 22.26 0.42 12.87
C GLU A 181 21.98 -0.25 14.21
#